data_e9f5c45ca3837ae2b1d5ffdd5f6e5fd7
#
_entry.id   e9f5c45ca3837ae2b1d5ffdd5f6e5fd7
#
_cell.length_a   1.000
_cell.length_b   1.000
_cell.length_c   1.000
_cell.angle_alpha   90.00
_cell.angle_beta   90.00
_cell.angle_gamma   90.00
#
_symmetry.space_group_name_H-M   'P 1'
#
loop_
_entity.id
_entity.type
_entity.pdbx_description
1 polymer ?
#
loop_
_entity_poly.entity_id
_entity_poly.type
_entity_poly.pdbx_seq_one_letter_code
_entity_poly.pdbx_strand_id
1 'polypeptide(L)'
;MFLLHALDQTIKKLKAQTANILTLMNLSLGGFAIIAVMHGQLNLSLLLIFLAALADRFDGMVARKFNIESELGKQLDSMCDIISFGVAPALLLYQGILIEFGAPGTIFTVFYIGCGAFRLARFNISENNGYFTGVPITVAGCIATLSYLAIPYFHPVFFLSLMIILSLLMVSPIKMKKV
;
A
#
# COMPACT_ATOMS: atom_id res chain seq x y z
N MET A 1 -39.74 18.40 -0.25
CA MET A 1 -38.38 18.82 0.18
C MET A 1 -37.70 17.83 1.13
N PHE A 2 -38.36 17.37 2.19
CA PHE A 2 -37.82 16.41 3.17
C PHE A 2 -37.46 15.04 2.57
N LEU A 3 -38.31 14.48 1.71
CA LEU A 3 -38.09 13.18 1.04
C LEU A 3 -36.87 13.19 0.09
N LEU A 4 -36.67 14.28 -0.65
CA LEU A 4 -35.51 14.45 -1.54
C LEU A 4 -34.21 14.54 -0.75
N HIS A 5 -34.21 15.19 0.41
CA HIS A 5 -33.06 15.28 1.29
C HIS A 5 -32.71 13.93 1.93
N ALA A 6 -33.73 13.15 2.34
CA ALA A 6 -33.55 11.81 2.88
C ALA A 6 -33.02 10.82 1.84
N LEU A 7 -33.51 10.92 0.58
CA LEU A 7 -33.01 10.12 -0.54
C LEU A 7 -31.53 10.45 -0.85
N ASP A 8 -31.17 11.73 -0.90
CA ASP A 8 -29.80 12.17 -1.17
C ASP A 8 -28.81 11.67 -0.08
N GLN A 9 -29.21 11.75 1.19
CA GLN A 9 -28.42 11.21 2.30
C GLN A 9 -28.27 9.69 2.22
N THR A 10 -29.30 8.96 1.82
CA THR A 10 -29.26 7.50 1.66
C THR A 10 -28.33 7.09 0.53
N ILE A 11 -28.40 7.79 -0.60
CA ILE A 11 -27.52 7.58 -1.76
C ILE A 11 -26.06 7.86 -1.39
N LYS A 12 -25.77 8.93 -0.65
CA LYS A 12 -24.41 9.24 -0.16
C LYS A 12 -23.87 8.16 0.77
N LYS A 13 -24.68 7.65 1.70
CA LYS A 13 -24.32 6.53 2.58
C LYS A 13 -24.02 5.26 1.80
N LEU A 14 -24.86 4.90 0.82
CA LEU A 14 -24.63 3.71 -0.03
C LEU A 14 -23.33 3.83 -0.83
N LYS A 15 -23.06 5.00 -1.42
CA LYS A 15 -21.81 5.26 -2.16
C LYS A 15 -20.58 5.18 -1.24
N ALA A 16 -20.64 5.74 -0.02
CA ALA A 16 -19.57 5.64 0.97
C ALA A 16 -19.27 4.17 1.36
N GLN A 17 -20.32 3.35 1.51
CA GLN A 17 -20.15 1.92 1.77
C GLN A 17 -19.50 1.20 0.59
N THR A 18 -19.78 1.60 -0.65
CA THR A 18 -19.14 0.99 -1.85
C THR A 18 -17.63 1.26 -1.86
N ALA A 19 -17.18 2.48 -1.52
CA ALA A 19 -15.76 2.77 -1.38
C ALA A 19 -15.11 1.89 -0.29
N ASN A 20 -15.72 1.81 0.90
CA ASN A 20 -15.20 0.97 1.98
C ASN A 20 -15.12 -0.52 1.61
N ILE A 21 -16.05 -1.03 0.79
CA ILE A 21 -15.99 -2.42 0.29
C ILE A 21 -14.78 -2.62 -0.62
N LEU A 22 -14.47 -1.68 -1.50
CA LEU A 22 -13.28 -1.75 -2.37
C LEU A 22 -11.99 -1.71 -1.55
N THR A 23 -11.93 -0.86 -0.51
CA THR A 23 -10.81 -0.82 0.42
C THR A 23 -10.64 -2.15 1.18
N LEU A 24 -11.74 -2.77 1.62
CA LEU A 24 -11.71 -4.10 2.23
C LEU A 24 -11.30 -5.20 1.24
N MET A 25 -11.64 -5.08 -0.05
CA MET A 25 -11.13 -5.97 -1.09
C MET A 25 -9.62 -5.83 -1.26
N ASN A 26 -9.07 -4.60 -1.28
CA ASN A 26 -7.64 -4.34 -1.26
C ASN A 26 -6.97 -5.07 -0.08
N LEU A 27 -7.49 -4.87 1.14
CA LEU A 27 -6.99 -5.57 2.34
C LEU A 27 -7.02 -7.08 2.21
N SER A 28 -8.14 -7.63 1.70
CA SER A 28 -8.31 -9.07 1.53
C SER A 28 -7.29 -9.64 0.54
N LEU A 29 -7.07 -8.96 -0.58
CA LEU A 29 -6.06 -9.35 -1.57
C LEU A 29 -4.65 -9.29 -0.99
N GLY A 30 -4.31 -8.24 -0.22
CA GLY A 30 -3.05 -8.13 0.50
C GLY A 30 -2.85 -9.25 1.52
N GLY A 31 -3.89 -9.58 2.29
CA GLY A 31 -3.89 -10.70 3.23
C GLY A 31 -3.69 -12.06 2.55
N PHE A 32 -4.41 -12.32 1.44
CA PHE A 32 -4.19 -13.52 0.65
C PHE A 32 -2.79 -13.57 0.02
N ALA A 33 -2.22 -12.42 -0.38
CA ALA A 33 -0.85 -12.35 -0.86
C ALA A 33 0.16 -12.80 0.20
N ILE A 34 -0.02 -12.37 1.45
CA ILE A 34 0.83 -12.80 2.58
C ILE A 34 0.70 -14.31 2.80
N ILE A 35 -0.51 -14.85 2.81
CA ILE A 35 -0.75 -16.29 2.95
C ILE A 35 -0.09 -17.06 1.79
N ALA A 36 -0.16 -16.56 0.56
CA ALA A 36 0.51 -17.16 -0.59
C ALA A 36 2.03 -17.18 -0.42
N VAL A 37 2.64 -16.11 0.12
CA VAL A 37 4.09 -16.09 0.47
C VAL A 37 4.41 -17.18 1.49
N MET A 38 3.61 -17.32 2.54
CA MET A 38 3.82 -18.34 3.60
C MET A 38 3.75 -19.77 3.04
N HIS A 39 2.98 -19.99 1.98
CA HIS A 39 2.91 -21.26 1.28
C HIS A 39 3.95 -21.42 0.15
N GLY A 40 4.89 -20.48 -0.01
CA GLY A 40 5.90 -20.50 -1.06
C GLY A 40 5.36 -20.19 -2.47
N GLN A 41 4.10 -19.77 -2.59
CA GLN A 41 3.44 -19.44 -3.87
C GLN A 41 3.73 -17.99 -4.27
N LEU A 42 5.00 -17.66 -4.51
CA LEU A 42 5.47 -16.29 -4.70
C LEU A 42 4.86 -15.61 -5.94
N ASN A 43 4.67 -16.35 -7.03
CA ASN A 43 4.04 -15.81 -8.25
C ASN A 43 2.56 -15.48 -8.03
N LEU A 44 1.85 -16.28 -7.23
CA LEU A 44 0.47 -15.98 -6.83
C LEU A 44 0.42 -14.72 -5.95
N SER A 45 1.35 -14.60 -5.00
CA SER A 45 1.47 -13.39 -4.17
C SER A 45 1.69 -12.13 -5.01
N LEU A 46 2.60 -12.18 -5.98
CA LEU A 46 2.83 -11.08 -6.93
C LEU A 46 1.54 -10.66 -7.64
N LEU A 47 0.78 -11.63 -8.18
CA LEU A 47 -0.50 -11.36 -8.85
C LEU A 47 -1.51 -10.72 -7.89
N LEU A 48 -1.62 -11.23 -6.66
CA LEU A 48 -2.55 -10.72 -5.66
C LEU A 48 -2.21 -9.29 -5.22
N ILE A 49 -0.92 -8.96 -5.05
CA ILE A 49 -0.48 -7.58 -4.76
C ILE A 49 -0.81 -6.65 -5.93
N PHE A 50 -0.63 -7.10 -7.16
CA PHE A 50 -1.00 -6.32 -8.34
C PHE A 50 -2.51 -6.04 -8.40
N LEU A 51 -3.34 -7.04 -8.11
CA LEU A 51 -4.80 -6.89 -8.03
C LEU A 51 -5.20 -5.96 -6.87
N ALA A 52 -4.49 -6.02 -5.73
CA ALA A 52 -4.69 -5.10 -4.61
C ALA A 52 -4.40 -3.64 -5.03
N ALA A 53 -3.33 -3.39 -5.80
CA ALA A 53 -3.02 -2.06 -6.32
C ALA A 53 -4.07 -1.52 -7.30
N LEU A 54 -4.69 -2.40 -8.08
CA LEU A 54 -5.82 -2.01 -8.93
C LEU A 54 -7.05 -1.66 -8.09
N ALA A 55 -7.38 -2.47 -7.08
CA ALA A 55 -8.51 -2.22 -6.18
C ALA A 55 -8.36 -0.88 -5.45
N ASP A 56 -7.18 -0.61 -4.88
CA ASP A 56 -6.79 0.65 -4.24
C ASP A 56 -6.97 1.87 -5.16
N ARG A 57 -6.52 1.75 -6.40
CA ARG A 57 -6.69 2.83 -7.37
C ARG A 57 -8.17 3.09 -7.69
N PHE A 58 -8.99 2.04 -7.74
CA PHE A 58 -10.41 2.17 -8.04
C PHE A 58 -11.20 2.79 -6.87
N ASP A 59 -10.92 2.41 -5.62
CA ASP A 59 -11.61 3.01 -4.46
C ASP A 59 -11.29 4.49 -4.31
N GLY A 60 -10.03 4.90 -4.45
CA GLY A 60 -9.63 6.30 -4.44
C GLY A 60 -10.27 7.11 -5.58
N MET A 61 -10.45 6.54 -6.78
CA MET A 61 -11.17 7.20 -7.88
C MET A 61 -12.66 7.35 -7.57
N VAL A 62 -13.29 6.31 -7.01
CA VAL A 62 -14.71 6.32 -6.63
C VAL A 62 -14.96 7.35 -5.52
N ALA A 63 -14.15 7.34 -4.46
CA ALA A 63 -14.28 8.27 -3.34
C ALA A 63 -14.20 9.73 -3.80
N ARG A 64 -13.20 10.07 -4.63
CA ARG A 64 -13.02 11.42 -5.18
C ARG A 64 -14.14 11.84 -6.12
N LYS A 65 -14.54 10.96 -7.06
CA LYS A 65 -15.59 11.26 -8.06
C LYS A 65 -16.94 11.56 -7.44
N PHE A 66 -17.24 10.96 -6.29
CA PHE A 66 -18.53 11.11 -5.62
C PHE A 66 -18.49 12.05 -4.41
N ASN A 67 -17.32 12.64 -4.06
CA ASN A 67 -17.13 13.49 -2.87
C ASN A 67 -17.64 12.81 -1.58
N ILE A 68 -17.27 11.53 -1.37
CA ILE A 68 -17.72 10.71 -0.24
C ILE A 68 -16.57 10.35 0.70
N GLU A 69 -15.51 11.14 0.69
CA GLU A 69 -14.39 10.98 1.61
C GLU A 69 -14.87 11.09 3.06
N SER A 70 -14.49 10.11 3.90
CA SER A 70 -14.79 10.09 5.31
C SER A 70 -13.50 9.83 6.10
N GLU A 71 -13.42 10.35 7.34
CA GLU A 71 -12.27 10.10 8.23
C GLU A 71 -12.07 8.61 8.48
N LEU A 72 -13.15 7.84 8.66
CA LEU A 72 -13.08 6.39 8.80
C LEU A 72 -12.51 5.74 7.54
N GLY A 73 -12.99 6.12 6.34
CA GLY A 73 -12.49 5.60 5.07
C GLY A 73 -11.00 5.87 4.89
N LYS A 74 -10.52 7.08 5.21
CA LYS A 74 -9.11 7.45 5.15
C LYS A 74 -8.22 6.63 6.09
N GLN A 75 -8.70 6.35 7.31
CA GLN A 75 -7.97 5.51 8.27
C GLN A 75 -7.95 4.05 7.83
N LEU A 76 -9.09 3.55 7.32
CA LEU A 76 -9.20 2.20 6.80
C LEU A 76 -8.25 1.99 5.61
N ASP A 77 -8.25 2.92 4.66
CA ASP A 77 -7.35 2.95 3.50
C ASP A 77 -5.87 2.86 3.92
N SER A 78 -5.45 3.70 4.87
CA SER A 78 -4.09 3.67 5.41
C SER A 78 -3.72 2.33 6.07
N MET A 79 -4.67 1.67 6.75
CA MET A 79 -4.44 0.35 7.33
C MET A 79 -4.32 -0.73 6.26
N CYS A 80 -5.14 -0.65 5.21
CA CYS A 80 -5.07 -1.56 4.07
C CYS A 80 -3.77 -1.40 3.29
N ASP A 81 -3.33 -0.15 3.08
CA ASP A 81 -2.07 0.18 2.41
C ASP A 81 -0.85 -0.42 3.10
N ILE A 82 -0.80 -0.37 4.44
CA ILE A 82 0.30 -1.01 5.20
C ILE A 82 0.36 -2.50 4.88
N ILE A 83 -0.76 -3.19 4.84
CA ILE A 83 -0.79 -4.63 4.59
C ILE A 83 -0.43 -4.93 3.13
N SER A 84 -1.09 -4.27 2.17
CA SER A 84 -1.00 -4.59 0.75
C SER A 84 0.28 -4.09 0.09
N PHE A 85 0.84 -2.94 0.55
CA PHE A 85 2.02 -2.29 -0.06
C PHE A 85 3.20 -2.15 0.89
N GLY A 86 3.01 -2.38 2.18
CA GLY A 86 4.08 -2.46 3.16
C GLY A 86 4.49 -3.91 3.41
N VAL A 87 3.62 -4.70 4.02
CA VAL A 87 3.93 -6.04 4.51
C VAL A 87 4.03 -7.07 3.36
N ALA A 88 3.03 -7.15 2.48
CA ALA A 88 3.00 -8.18 1.45
C ALA A 88 4.19 -8.09 0.47
N PRO A 89 4.56 -6.91 -0.10
CA PRO A 89 5.75 -6.78 -0.96
C PRO A 89 7.06 -7.06 -0.20
N ALA A 90 7.16 -6.64 1.06
CA ALA A 90 8.33 -6.87 1.86
C ALA A 90 8.57 -8.37 2.12
N LEU A 91 7.50 -9.10 2.45
CA LEU A 91 7.55 -10.55 2.65
C LEU A 91 7.78 -11.31 1.34
N LEU A 92 7.23 -10.83 0.22
CA LEU A 92 7.48 -11.40 -1.11
C LEU A 92 8.97 -11.35 -1.45
N LEU A 93 9.63 -10.21 -1.28
CA LEU A 93 11.06 -10.07 -1.51
C LEU A 93 11.89 -10.81 -0.46
N TYR A 94 11.45 -10.80 0.80
CA TYR A 94 12.13 -11.54 1.86
C TYR A 94 12.20 -13.02 1.53
N GLN A 95 11.07 -13.64 1.23
CA GLN A 95 11.00 -15.05 0.90
C GLN A 95 11.65 -15.37 -0.46
N GLY A 96 11.59 -14.42 -1.42
CA GLY A 96 12.13 -14.61 -2.75
C GLY A 96 13.67 -14.55 -2.82
N ILE A 97 14.32 -13.72 -1.98
CA ILE A 97 15.76 -13.48 -2.08
C ILE A 97 16.43 -13.02 -0.78
N LEU A 98 15.77 -12.17 0.05
CA LEU A 98 16.45 -11.56 1.19
C LEU A 98 16.69 -12.52 2.34
N ILE A 99 15.99 -13.64 2.38
CA ILE A 99 16.19 -14.73 3.37
C ILE A 99 17.63 -15.28 3.34
N GLU A 100 18.30 -15.21 2.17
CA GLU A 100 19.68 -15.65 2.01
C GLU A 100 20.68 -14.86 2.88
N PHE A 101 20.33 -13.61 3.22
CA PHE A 101 21.16 -12.76 4.09
C PHE A 101 20.97 -13.03 5.58
N GLY A 102 20.03 -13.89 5.99
CA GLY A 102 19.75 -14.16 7.39
C GLY A 102 19.28 -12.92 8.16
N ALA A 103 19.96 -12.57 9.26
CA ALA A 103 19.57 -11.45 10.12
C ALA A 103 19.52 -10.08 9.41
N PRO A 104 20.50 -9.68 8.58
CA PRO A 104 20.39 -8.44 7.79
C PRO A 104 19.14 -8.39 6.90
N GLY A 105 18.80 -9.47 6.19
CA GLY A 105 17.59 -9.54 5.35
C GLY A 105 16.34 -9.30 6.17
N THR A 106 16.22 -9.93 7.33
CA THR A 106 15.10 -9.74 8.26
C THR A 106 15.02 -8.29 8.77
N ILE A 107 16.14 -7.73 9.22
CA ILE A 107 16.19 -6.36 9.77
C ILE A 107 15.72 -5.34 8.72
N PHE A 108 16.24 -5.39 7.49
CA PHE A 108 15.86 -4.42 6.46
C PHE A 108 14.43 -4.61 5.95
N THR A 109 13.90 -5.84 5.98
CA THR A 109 12.49 -6.10 5.70
C THR A 109 11.59 -5.43 6.74
N VAL A 110 11.87 -5.60 8.03
CA VAL A 110 11.12 -4.97 9.12
C VAL A 110 11.29 -3.44 9.09
N PHE A 111 12.49 -2.96 8.79
CA PHE A 111 12.76 -1.53 8.65
C PHE A 111 11.92 -0.89 7.52
N TYR A 112 11.81 -1.54 6.38
CA TYR A 112 10.96 -1.09 5.28
C TYR A 112 9.49 -0.96 5.71
N ILE A 113 8.94 -1.96 6.39
CA ILE A 113 7.56 -1.94 6.91
C ILE A 113 7.38 -0.78 7.90
N GLY A 114 8.33 -0.59 8.81
CA GLY A 114 8.31 0.51 9.78
C GLY A 114 8.34 1.89 9.12
N CYS A 115 9.19 2.08 8.11
CA CYS A 115 9.25 3.32 7.32
C CYS A 115 7.94 3.61 6.60
N GLY A 116 7.30 2.57 6.01
CA GLY A 116 5.99 2.69 5.39
C GLY A 116 4.90 3.11 6.37
N ALA A 117 4.85 2.47 7.54
CA ALA A 117 3.91 2.81 8.61
C ALA A 117 4.11 4.25 9.12
N PHE A 118 5.38 4.65 9.38
CA PHE A 118 5.70 6.02 9.81
C PHE A 118 5.28 7.05 8.76
N ARG A 119 5.52 6.78 7.48
CA ARG A 119 5.09 7.65 6.38
C ARG A 119 3.58 7.85 6.35
N LEU A 120 2.79 6.77 6.48
CA LEU A 120 1.32 6.85 6.50
C LEU A 120 0.80 7.60 7.73
N ALA A 121 1.37 7.36 8.91
CA ALA A 121 1.04 8.10 10.12
C ALA A 121 1.29 9.60 9.95
N ARG A 122 2.46 9.97 9.38
CA ARG A 122 2.78 11.38 9.10
C ARG A 122 1.82 12.01 8.08
N PHE A 123 1.43 11.26 7.05
CA PHE A 123 0.47 11.71 6.05
C PHE A 123 -0.91 11.99 6.65
N ASN A 124 -1.38 11.13 7.55
CA ASN A 124 -2.70 11.28 8.19
C ASN A 124 -2.77 12.47 9.15
N ILE A 125 -1.64 12.88 9.74
CA ILE A 125 -1.57 14.03 10.67
C ILE A 125 -1.29 15.34 9.92
N SER A 126 -0.61 15.29 8.76
CA SER A 126 -0.28 16.50 8.01
C SER A 126 -1.51 17.14 7.40
N GLU A 127 -1.75 18.40 7.73
CA GLU A 127 -2.75 19.23 7.08
C GLU A 127 -2.51 19.30 5.56
N ASN A 128 -3.58 19.48 4.79
CA ASN A 128 -3.59 19.47 3.32
C ASN A 128 -2.85 20.71 2.73
N ASN A 129 -1.55 20.79 2.90
CA ASN A 129 -0.71 21.91 2.42
C ASN A 129 -0.31 21.80 0.93
N GLY A 130 -1.00 20.93 0.15
CA GLY A 130 -0.77 20.81 -1.31
C GLY A 130 0.52 20.08 -1.71
N TYR A 131 1.32 19.57 -0.77
CA TYR A 131 2.56 18.84 -1.01
C TYR A 131 2.52 17.48 -0.30
N PHE A 132 2.99 16.43 -1.00
CA PHE A 132 3.30 15.14 -0.38
C PHE A 132 4.74 15.14 0.11
N THR A 133 4.98 14.63 1.30
CA THR A 133 6.33 14.41 1.83
C THR A 133 6.71 12.93 1.71
N GLY A 134 7.78 12.65 0.98
CA GLY A 134 8.29 11.30 0.71
C GLY A 134 7.51 10.54 -0.36
N VAL A 135 8.09 9.42 -0.81
CA VAL A 135 7.47 8.54 -1.81
C VAL A 135 6.23 7.84 -1.24
N PRO A 136 5.08 7.78 -1.95
CA PRO A 136 3.92 7.01 -1.52
C PRO A 136 4.26 5.54 -1.27
N ILE A 137 3.66 4.93 -0.22
CA ILE A 137 3.87 3.52 0.10
C ILE A 137 3.39 2.60 -1.02
N THR A 138 2.32 2.97 -1.72
CA THR A 138 1.81 2.27 -2.91
C THR A 138 2.86 2.21 -4.02
N VAL A 139 3.54 3.32 -4.29
CA VAL A 139 4.63 3.37 -5.30
C VAL A 139 5.82 2.52 -4.85
N ALA A 140 6.24 2.64 -3.59
CA ALA A 140 7.34 1.84 -3.05
C ALA A 140 7.00 0.35 -3.06
N GLY A 141 5.78 -0.03 -2.67
CA GLY A 141 5.27 -1.39 -2.71
C GLY A 141 5.20 -1.96 -4.13
N CYS A 142 4.74 -1.18 -5.11
CA CYS A 142 4.76 -1.59 -6.52
C CYS A 142 6.18 -1.82 -7.04
N ILE A 143 7.13 -0.93 -6.73
CA ILE A 143 8.54 -1.11 -7.13
C ILE A 143 9.13 -2.37 -6.48
N ALA A 144 8.90 -2.58 -5.18
CA ALA A 144 9.34 -3.78 -4.47
C ALA A 144 8.73 -5.05 -5.08
N THR A 145 7.42 -5.04 -5.36
CA THR A 145 6.72 -6.19 -5.98
C THR A 145 7.27 -6.50 -7.38
N LEU A 146 7.43 -5.48 -8.23
CA LEU A 146 7.94 -5.67 -9.58
C LEU A 146 9.41 -6.09 -9.59
N SER A 147 10.21 -5.66 -8.61
CA SER A 147 11.60 -6.08 -8.51
C SER A 147 11.75 -7.59 -8.28
N TYR A 148 10.73 -8.26 -7.73
CA TYR A 148 10.71 -9.72 -7.64
C TYR A 148 10.93 -10.41 -8.99
N LEU A 149 10.38 -9.87 -10.08
CA LEU A 149 10.59 -10.40 -11.43
C LEU A 149 12.04 -10.26 -11.91
N ALA A 150 12.79 -9.36 -11.31
CA ALA A 150 14.19 -9.10 -11.66
C ALA A 150 15.18 -10.00 -10.89
N ILE A 151 14.70 -10.85 -9.96
CA ILE A 151 15.58 -11.74 -9.16
C ILE A 151 16.52 -12.59 -10.03
N PRO A 152 16.10 -13.18 -11.17
CA PRO A 152 17.01 -13.99 -11.99
C PRO A 152 18.13 -13.19 -12.67
N TYR A 153 18.02 -11.86 -12.74
CA TYR A 153 18.92 -11.01 -13.53
C TYR A 153 19.89 -10.20 -12.68
N PHE A 154 19.63 -10.02 -11.38
CA PHE A 154 20.44 -9.16 -10.51
C PHE A 154 20.97 -9.91 -9.29
N HIS A 155 22.12 -9.45 -8.83
CA HIS A 155 22.76 -10.01 -7.62
C HIS A 155 21.91 -9.72 -6.37
N PRO A 156 21.82 -10.65 -5.38
CA PRO A 156 21.00 -10.46 -4.17
C PRO A 156 21.23 -9.15 -3.43
N VAL A 157 22.46 -8.63 -3.38
CA VAL A 157 22.79 -7.33 -2.75
C VAL A 157 22.00 -6.15 -3.35
N PHE A 158 21.64 -6.22 -4.64
CA PHE A 158 20.81 -5.20 -5.28
C PHE A 158 19.46 -5.04 -4.57
N PHE A 159 18.79 -6.15 -4.22
CA PHE A 159 17.48 -6.13 -3.58
C PHE A 159 17.56 -5.62 -2.13
N LEU A 160 18.63 -5.96 -1.42
CA LEU A 160 18.89 -5.40 -0.09
C LEU A 160 19.07 -3.88 -0.16
N SER A 161 19.88 -3.40 -1.11
CA SER A 161 20.07 -1.96 -1.35
C SER A 161 18.79 -1.26 -1.75
N LEU A 162 17.99 -1.88 -2.61
CA LEU A 162 16.69 -1.37 -3.05
C LEU A 162 15.75 -1.19 -1.87
N MET A 163 15.65 -2.16 -0.95
CA MET A 163 14.81 -2.06 0.25
C MET A 163 15.23 -0.89 1.14
N ILE A 164 16.54 -0.69 1.32
CA ILE A 164 17.07 0.44 2.08
C ILE A 164 16.72 1.77 1.42
N ILE A 165 16.95 1.88 0.12
CA ILE A 165 16.67 3.10 -0.66
C ILE A 165 15.17 3.44 -0.60
N LEU A 166 14.28 2.48 -0.82
CA LEU A 166 12.83 2.69 -0.77
C LEU A 166 12.40 3.13 0.65
N SER A 167 12.97 2.52 1.70
CA SER A 167 12.68 2.89 3.09
C SER A 167 13.06 4.35 3.37
N LEU A 168 14.26 4.76 2.96
CA LEU A 168 14.74 6.13 3.14
C LEU A 168 13.93 7.14 2.31
N LEU A 169 13.55 6.79 1.08
CA LEU A 169 12.73 7.64 0.22
C LEU A 169 11.32 7.86 0.80
N MET A 170 10.71 6.84 1.43
CA MET A 170 9.40 6.98 2.09
C MET A 170 9.44 7.97 3.25
N VAL A 171 10.52 7.97 4.05
CA VAL A 171 10.67 8.86 5.23
C VAL A 171 11.25 10.22 4.86
N SER A 172 11.87 10.35 3.69
CA SER A 172 12.52 11.57 3.21
C SER A 172 11.59 12.80 3.28
N PRO A 173 12.12 13.99 3.60
CA PRO A 173 11.39 15.26 3.60
C PRO A 173 11.16 15.83 2.18
N ILE A 174 11.45 15.08 1.12
CA ILE A 174 11.28 15.53 -0.26
C ILE A 174 9.81 15.87 -0.51
N LYS A 175 9.55 17.14 -0.82
CA LYS A 175 8.20 17.62 -1.15
C LYS A 175 7.89 17.30 -2.61
N MET A 176 6.90 16.46 -2.83
CA MET A 176 6.35 16.19 -4.17
C MET A 176 5.08 17.00 -4.36
N LYS A 177 4.99 17.73 -5.47
CA LYS A 177 3.79 18.51 -5.80
C LYS A 177 2.62 17.55 -6.06
N LYS A 178 1.48 17.85 -5.45
CA LYS A 178 0.23 17.12 -5.72
C LYS A 178 -0.18 17.40 -7.18
N VAL A 179 -0.28 16.36 -7.99
CA VAL A 179 -0.79 16.43 -9.37
C VAL A 179 -2.29 16.20 -9.37
#